data_2b8f6b4e6cdcd434811e6f88c33f6371
#
_entry.id   2b8f6b4e6cdcd434811e6f88c33f6371
#
_cell.length_a   1.000
_cell.length_b   1.000
_cell.length_c   1.000
_cell.angle_alpha   90.00
_cell.angle_beta   90.00
_cell.angle_gamma   90.00
#
_symmetry.space_group_name_H-M   'P 1'
#
loop_
_entity.id
_entity.type
_entity.pdbx_description
1 polymer ?
#
loop_
_entity_poly.entity_id
_entity_poly.type
_entity_poly.pdbx_seq_one_letter_code
_entity_poly.pdbx_strand_id
1 'polypeptide(L)'
;SGADAVKFQTFISEDLSSKYAQKASYQQSNAKRNESQLEMLKKLELSKSHYHSIIARCMERNIKFMSTAFDSESLKFLTQQLKVEILKIPSGEITNGPFLFEHARTGLDIILSSGMSSTKEVEDALAFICFGYLNPKKHLNPEDVFRCYQTEEGKSFLKDKVVILHCTSQYPAPIEDINLNALKTLKRKFGLRIGYSDHSLGFLVSSNAISLGAEVIEKHITLDKS
;
A
#
# COMPACT_ATOMS: atom_id res chain seq x y z
N SER A 1 -14.16 11.14 -12.93
CA SER A 1 -14.13 11.21 -11.46
C SER A 1 -13.12 12.23 -10.95
N GLY A 2 -12.16 12.68 -11.77
CA GLY A 2 -11.11 13.60 -11.35
C GLY A 2 -9.97 12.95 -10.54
N ALA A 3 -9.92 11.61 -10.47
CA ALA A 3 -8.82 10.91 -9.84
C ALA A 3 -7.57 10.90 -10.73
N ASP A 4 -6.39 11.01 -10.12
CA ASP A 4 -5.08 11.01 -10.81
C ASP A 4 -4.62 9.58 -11.13
N ALA A 5 -5.02 8.63 -10.32
CA ALA A 5 -4.66 7.22 -10.47
C ALA A 5 -5.81 6.27 -10.11
N VAL A 6 -5.83 5.11 -10.73
CA VAL A 6 -6.66 3.97 -10.33
C VAL A 6 -5.75 2.84 -9.86
N LYS A 7 -6.07 2.26 -8.69
CA LYS A 7 -5.25 1.23 -8.06
C LYS A 7 -6.00 -0.11 -8.02
N PHE A 8 -5.30 -1.15 -8.45
CA PHE A 8 -5.71 -2.55 -8.37
C PHE A 8 -4.90 -3.32 -7.32
N GLN A 9 -5.17 -4.60 -7.20
CA GLN A 9 -4.41 -5.54 -6.39
C GLN A 9 -3.90 -6.67 -7.28
N THR A 10 -2.64 -7.06 -7.12
CA THR A 10 -2.00 -8.13 -7.87
C THR A 10 -1.46 -9.15 -6.89
N PHE A 11 -1.94 -10.36 -6.97
CA PHE A 11 -1.59 -11.46 -6.07
C PHE A 11 -1.82 -12.81 -6.74
N ILE A 12 -1.16 -13.84 -6.21
CA ILE A 12 -1.43 -15.24 -6.48
C ILE A 12 -2.18 -15.76 -5.25
N SER A 13 -3.43 -16.18 -5.44
CA SER A 13 -4.31 -16.53 -4.33
C SER A 13 -3.76 -17.63 -3.43
N GLU A 14 -3.08 -18.62 -4.01
CA GLU A 14 -2.44 -19.73 -3.30
C GLU A 14 -1.25 -19.29 -2.43
N ASP A 15 -0.55 -18.23 -2.81
CA ASP A 15 0.59 -17.68 -2.06
C ASP A 15 0.10 -16.74 -0.94
N LEU A 16 -1.07 -16.12 -1.13
CA LEU A 16 -1.62 -15.12 -0.21
C LEU A 16 -2.40 -15.75 0.94
N SER A 17 -3.08 -16.87 0.73
CA SER A 17 -3.97 -17.47 1.74
C SER A 17 -3.92 -18.98 1.77
N SER A 18 -3.79 -19.51 2.98
CA SER A 18 -3.96 -20.95 3.25
C SER A 18 -5.42 -21.39 2.98
N LYS A 19 -5.61 -22.62 2.52
CA LYS A 19 -6.94 -23.23 2.37
C LYS A 19 -7.74 -23.34 3.67
N TYR A 20 -7.07 -23.21 4.82
CA TYR A 20 -7.68 -23.24 6.15
C TYR A 20 -7.94 -21.85 6.73
N ALA A 21 -7.51 -20.79 6.07
CA ALA A 21 -7.70 -19.43 6.55
C ALA A 21 -9.18 -19.04 6.54
N GLN A 22 -9.64 -18.47 7.66
CA GLN A 22 -10.99 -17.96 7.79
C GLN A 22 -11.03 -16.52 7.28
N LYS A 23 -12.18 -16.12 6.71
CA LYS A 23 -12.42 -14.73 6.33
C LYS A 23 -12.51 -13.84 7.57
N ALA A 24 -12.05 -12.60 7.44
CA ALA A 24 -12.27 -11.58 8.46
C ALA A 24 -13.77 -11.34 8.70
N SER A 25 -14.15 -10.86 9.87
CA SER A 25 -15.55 -10.67 10.27
C SER A 25 -16.34 -9.80 9.30
N TYR A 26 -15.76 -8.72 8.80
CA TYR A 26 -16.41 -7.83 7.83
C TYR A 26 -16.58 -8.48 6.45
N GLN A 27 -15.72 -9.43 6.07
CA GLN A 27 -15.83 -10.19 4.82
C GLN A 27 -16.95 -11.24 4.88
N GLN A 28 -17.30 -11.71 6.08
CA GLN A 28 -18.36 -12.69 6.28
C GLN A 28 -19.75 -12.13 6.01
N SER A 29 -19.95 -10.83 6.16
CA SER A 29 -21.23 -10.16 5.88
C SER A 29 -21.52 -10.01 4.38
N ASN A 30 -20.46 -9.94 3.56
CA ASN A 30 -20.55 -9.62 2.13
C ASN A 30 -20.32 -10.83 1.19
N ALA A 31 -19.98 -12.00 1.73
CA ALA A 31 -19.70 -13.20 0.94
C ALA A 31 -20.52 -14.40 1.44
N LYS A 32 -20.70 -15.43 0.59
CA LYS A 32 -21.40 -16.67 0.98
C LYS A 32 -20.80 -17.26 2.25
N ARG A 33 -21.63 -17.54 3.26
CA ARG A 33 -21.21 -17.97 4.61
C ARG A 33 -20.22 -19.13 4.66
N ASN A 34 -20.25 -20.03 3.67
CA ASN A 34 -19.46 -21.26 3.64
C ASN A 34 -18.23 -21.21 2.73
N GLU A 35 -17.82 -20.04 2.26
CA GLU A 35 -16.68 -19.85 1.38
C GLU A 35 -15.42 -19.56 2.19
N SER A 36 -14.31 -20.25 1.90
CA SER A 36 -13.00 -19.97 2.50
C SER A 36 -12.41 -18.65 2.00
N GLN A 37 -11.40 -18.11 2.70
CA GLN A 37 -10.66 -16.93 2.24
C GLN A 37 -10.02 -17.17 0.87
N LEU A 38 -9.41 -18.34 0.66
CA LEU A 38 -8.78 -18.71 -0.60
C LEU A 38 -9.78 -18.72 -1.77
N GLU A 39 -10.97 -19.32 -1.58
CA GLU A 39 -12.02 -19.35 -2.61
C GLU A 39 -12.53 -17.94 -2.96
N MET A 40 -12.63 -17.05 -1.99
CA MET A 40 -12.97 -15.66 -2.21
C MET A 40 -11.89 -14.96 -3.03
N LEU A 41 -10.61 -15.11 -2.65
CA LEU A 41 -9.48 -14.50 -3.35
C LEU A 41 -9.38 -14.96 -4.80
N LYS A 42 -9.57 -16.26 -5.08
CA LYS A 42 -9.56 -16.80 -6.45
C LYS A 42 -10.56 -16.15 -7.39
N LYS A 43 -11.69 -15.67 -6.86
CA LYS A 43 -12.69 -14.94 -7.68
C LYS A 43 -12.29 -13.50 -7.95
N LEU A 44 -11.43 -12.93 -7.13
CA LEU A 44 -10.96 -11.54 -7.22
C LEU A 44 -9.63 -11.42 -7.95
N GLU A 45 -8.92 -12.54 -8.14
CA GLU A 45 -7.64 -12.59 -8.83
C GLU A 45 -7.81 -12.23 -10.31
N LEU A 46 -7.07 -11.21 -10.74
CA LEU A 46 -7.06 -10.79 -12.14
C LEU A 46 -6.03 -11.61 -12.94
N SER A 47 -6.45 -12.18 -14.06
CA SER A 47 -5.50 -12.82 -14.97
C SER A 47 -4.54 -11.79 -15.60
N LYS A 48 -3.31 -12.22 -15.91
CA LYS A 48 -2.28 -11.35 -16.49
C LYS A 48 -2.74 -10.66 -17.79
N SER A 49 -3.62 -11.30 -18.57
CA SER A 49 -4.17 -10.73 -19.80
C SER A 49 -5.08 -9.52 -19.56
N HIS A 50 -5.80 -9.47 -18.44
CA HIS A 50 -6.68 -8.34 -18.10
C HIS A 50 -5.89 -7.04 -17.83
N TYR A 51 -4.67 -7.14 -17.28
CA TYR A 51 -3.87 -5.94 -16.98
C TYR A 51 -3.54 -5.11 -18.21
N HIS A 52 -3.23 -5.74 -19.35
CA HIS A 52 -2.95 -5.00 -20.57
C HIS A 52 -4.16 -4.18 -21.05
N SER A 53 -5.35 -4.77 -21.00
CA SER A 53 -6.61 -4.06 -21.34
C SER A 53 -6.91 -2.92 -20.39
N ILE A 54 -6.68 -3.14 -19.07
CA ILE A 54 -6.86 -2.11 -18.03
C ILE A 54 -5.89 -0.95 -18.26
N ILE A 55 -4.60 -1.23 -18.50
CA ILE A 55 -3.58 -0.21 -18.75
C ILE A 55 -3.90 0.58 -20.02
N ALA A 56 -4.27 -0.09 -21.12
CA ALA A 56 -4.69 0.59 -22.33
C ALA A 56 -5.86 1.55 -22.06
N ARG A 57 -6.84 1.11 -21.26
CA ARG A 57 -7.97 1.96 -20.87
C ARG A 57 -7.55 3.13 -19.97
N CYS A 58 -6.60 2.93 -19.07
CA CYS A 58 -6.04 4.01 -18.25
C CYS A 58 -5.37 5.07 -19.13
N MET A 59 -4.59 4.66 -20.12
CA MET A 59 -3.94 5.57 -21.08
C MET A 59 -4.96 6.37 -21.89
N GLU A 60 -6.00 5.73 -22.44
CA GLU A 60 -7.09 6.40 -23.14
C GLU A 60 -7.82 7.45 -22.28
N ARG A 61 -7.90 7.23 -20.98
CA ARG A 61 -8.57 8.11 -20.04
C ARG A 61 -7.64 9.08 -19.33
N ASN A 62 -6.36 9.09 -19.68
CA ASN A 62 -5.32 9.90 -19.06
C ASN A 62 -5.33 9.78 -17.51
N ILE A 63 -5.41 8.55 -17.01
CA ILE A 63 -5.35 8.21 -15.58
C ILE A 63 -4.21 7.22 -15.34
N LYS A 64 -3.42 7.40 -14.30
CA LYS A 64 -2.32 6.50 -13.98
C LYS A 64 -2.84 5.15 -13.50
N PHE A 65 -2.23 4.08 -14.01
CA PHE A 65 -2.42 2.74 -13.48
C PHE A 65 -1.48 2.50 -12.31
N MET A 66 -2.03 1.95 -11.22
CA MET A 66 -1.27 1.49 -10.06
C MET A 66 -1.77 0.11 -9.63
N SER A 67 -0.94 -0.66 -8.96
CA SER A 67 -1.36 -1.88 -8.29
C SER A 67 -0.52 -2.16 -7.05
N THR A 68 -1.15 -2.80 -6.07
CA THR A 68 -0.49 -3.34 -4.87
C THR A 68 -0.06 -4.77 -5.16
N ALA A 69 1.23 -5.08 -5.03
CA ALA A 69 1.70 -6.46 -5.02
C ALA A 69 1.58 -7.05 -3.61
N PHE A 70 1.22 -8.32 -3.50
CA PHE A 70 1.15 -9.04 -2.24
C PHE A 70 2.13 -10.23 -2.17
N ASP A 71 2.90 -10.46 -3.23
CA ASP A 71 3.91 -11.50 -3.32
C ASP A 71 5.05 -11.06 -4.27
N SER A 72 6.21 -11.73 -4.19
CA SER A 72 7.39 -11.37 -4.98
C SER A 72 7.21 -11.57 -6.49
N GLU A 73 6.41 -12.55 -6.92
CA GLU A 73 6.14 -12.77 -8.35
C GLU A 73 5.21 -11.67 -8.91
N SER A 74 4.21 -11.26 -8.12
CA SER A 74 3.36 -10.12 -8.44
C SER A 74 4.17 -8.82 -8.52
N LEU A 75 5.10 -8.60 -7.60
CA LEU A 75 6.00 -7.44 -7.65
C LEU A 75 6.87 -7.44 -8.91
N LYS A 76 7.46 -8.57 -9.27
CA LYS A 76 8.22 -8.71 -10.52
C LYS A 76 7.36 -8.47 -11.76
N PHE A 77 6.14 -9.00 -11.77
CA PHE A 77 5.19 -8.77 -12.85
C PHE A 77 4.88 -7.29 -13.04
N LEU A 78 4.56 -6.58 -11.94
CA LEU A 78 4.26 -5.14 -11.98
C LEU A 78 5.45 -4.32 -12.47
N THR A 79 6.66 -4.63 -12.00
CA THR A 79 7.84 -3.80 -12.25
C THR A 79 8.54 -4.12 -13.57
N GLN A 80 8.65 -5.41 -13.94
CA GLN A 80 9.41 -5.84 -15.10
C GLN A 80 8.56 -5.97 -16.37
N GLN A 81 7.30 -6.42 -16.24
CA GLN A 81 6.42 -6.63 -17.38
C GLN A 81 5.49 -5.44 -17.62
N LEU A 82 4.80 -4.94 -16.57
CA LEU A 82 3.88 -3.82 -16.71
C LEU A 82 4.56 -2.46 -16.56
N LYS A 83 5.78 -2.42 -16.00
CA LYS A 83 6.61 -1.20 -15.85
C LYS A 83 5.87 -0.06 -15.15
N VAL A 84 5.22 -0.39 -14.03
CA VAL A 84 4.58 0.63 -13.18
C VAL A 84 5.60 1.65 -12.68
N GLU A 85 5.16 2.88 -12.47
CA GLU A 85 6.03 3.98 -12.01
C GLU A 85 6.04 4.15 -10.49
N ILE A 86 4.98 3.72 -9.82
CA ILE A 86 4.78 3.89 -8.37
C ILE A 86 4.31 2.57 -7.79
N LEU A 87 4.86 2.18 -6.66
CA LEU A 87 4.47 0.99 -5.93
C LEU A 87 3.62 1.36 -4.71
N LYS A 88 2.61 0.54 -4.44
CA LYS A 88 1.82 0.63 -3.21
C LYS A 88 2.13 -0.54 -2.31
N ILE A 89 2.51 -0.25 -1.07
CA ILE A 89 2.68 -1.24 -0.01
C ILE A 89 1.49 -1.13 0.95
N PRO A 90 0.69 -2.20 1.11
CA PRO A 90 -0.46 -2.19 1.98
C PRO A 90 -0.03 -2.28 3.44
N SER A 91 -0.89 -1.86 4.37
CA SER A 91 -0.59 -1.90 5.81
C SER A 91 -0.35 -3.31 6.36
N GLY A 92 -0.91 -4.35 5.71
CA GLY A 92 -0.65 -5.74 6.09
C GLY A 92 0.79 -6.20 5.88
N GLU A 93 1.54 -5.53 4.99
CA GLU A 93 2.93 -5.87 4.67
C GLU A 93 3.96 -4.98 5.39
N ILE A 94 3.54 -4.03 6.21
CA ILE A 94 4.46 -3.05 6.82
C ILE A 94 5.51 -3.68 7.74
N THR A 95 5.23 -4.84 8.31
CA THR A 95 6.18 -5.59 9.16
C THR A 95 6.97 -6.65 8.39
N ASN A 96 6.72 -6.81 7.08
CA ASN A 96 7.42 -7.75 6.22
C ASN A 96 8.70 -7.12 5.65
N GLY A 97 9.74 -7.00 6.50
CA GLY A 97 11.02 -6.37 6.15
C GLY A 97 11.65 -6.86 4.85
N PRO A 98 11.74 -8.19 4.58
CA PRO A 98 12.24 -8.70 3.31
C PRO A 98 11.47 -8.19 2.10
N PHE A 99 10.14 -8.13 2.17
CA PHE A 99 9.31 -7.69 1.07
C PHE A 99 9.36 -6.17 0.87
N LEU A 100 9.48 -5.39 1.96
CA LEU A 100 9.76 -3.95 1.89
C LEU A 100 11.08 -3.67 1.19
N PHE A 101 12.11 -4.44 1.51
CA PHE A 101 13.41 -4.37 0.85
C PHE A 101 13.31 -4.71 -0.65
N GLU A 102 12.56 -5.75 -1.04
CA GLU A 102 12.32 -6.08 -2.45
C GLU A 102 11.64 -4.94 -3.21
N HIS A 103 10.63 -4.29 -2.63
CA HIS A 103 9.98 -3.13 -3.23
C HIS A 103 10.98 -1.99 -3.46
N ALA A 104 11.77 -1.64 -2.45
CA ALA A 104 12.71 -0.52 -2.51
C ALA A 104 13.86 -0.74 -3.51
N ARG A 105 14.31 -2.00 -3.68
CA ARG A 105 15.35 -2.36 -4.66
C ARG A 105 14.98 -2.05 -6.11
N THR A 106 13.70 -1.88 -6.39
CA THR A 106 13.22 -1.49 -7.74
C THR A 106 13.59 -0.05 -8.08
N GLY A 107 13.88 0.79 -7.09
CA GLY A 107 14.17 2.22 -7.24
C GLY A 107 12.94 3.09 -7.50
N LEU A 108 11.74 2.50 -7.56
CA LEU A 108 10.48 3.20 -7.82
C LEU A 108 9.99 3.95 -6.58
N ASP A 109 9.13 4.95 -6.78
CA ASP A 109 8.47 5.66 -5.69
C ASP A 109 7.51 4.71 -4.93
N ILE A 110 7.40 4.90 -3.61
CA ILE A 110 6.61 4.04 -2.75
C ILE A 110 5.54 4.85 -2.01
N ILE A 111 4.31 4.34 -2.03
CA ILE A 111 3.24 4.75 -1.14
C ILE A 111 3.03 3.64 -0.10
N LEU A 112 3.35 3.93 1.17
CA LEU A 112 3.30 2.99 2.29
C LEU A 112 2.11 3.31 3.20
N SER A 113 1.20 2.37 3.44
CA SER A 113 0.14 2.53 4.43
C SER A 113 0.57 2.04 5.81
N SER A 114 0.25 2.83 6.85
CA SER A 114 0.61 2.50 8.25
C SER A 114 -0.39 1.56 8.93
N GLY A 115 -1.68 1.67 8.62
CA GLY A 115 -2.73 0.83 9.24
C GLY A 115 -2.70 0.84 10.76
N MET A 116 -2.72 -0.35 11.35
CA MET A 116 -2.67 -0.58 12.80
C MET A 116 -1.26 -0.52 13.40
N SER A 117 -0.25 -0.11 12.62
CA SER A 117 1.14 -0.15 13.07
C SER A 117 1.45 0.94 14.09
N SER A 118 2.29 0.58 15.04
CA SER A 118 2.95 1.54 15.91
C SER A 118 3.93 2.42 15.14
N THR A 119 4.26 3.58 15.69
CA THR A 119 5.29 4.43 15.07
C THR A 119 6.67 3.78 15.00
N LYS A 120 6.93 2.77 15.86
CA LYS A 120 8.18 2.00 15.80
C LYS A 120 8.20 1.06 14.59
N GLU A 121 7.10 0.37 14.32
CA GLU A 121 6.98 -0.50 13.14
C GLU A 121 7.05 0.31 11.83
N VAL A 122 6.47 1.50 11.79
CA VAL A 122 6.66 2.42 10.64
C VAL A 122 8.13 2.80 10.48
N GLU A 123 8.84 3.09 11.58
CA GLU A 123 10.28 3.39 11.56
C GLU A 123 11.11 2.22 11.04
N ASP A 124 10.81 1.01 11.50
CA ASP A 124 11.48 -0.20 11.06
C ASP A 124 11.22 -0.46 9.56
N ALA A 125 9.98 -0.27 9.10
CA ALA A 125 9.63 -0.35 7.69
C ALA A 125 10.45 0.63 6.83
N LEU A 126 10.55 1.88 7.27
CA LEU A 126 11.34 2.91 6.59
C LEU A 126 12.83 2.56 6.56
N ALA A 127 13.35 1.88 7.59
CA ALA A 127 14.74 1.41 7.60
C ALA A 127 15.01 0.35 6.53
N PHE A 128 14.10 -0.64 6.38
CA PHE A 128 14.19 -1.64 5.30
C PHE A 128 14.08 -1.01 3.91
N ILE A 129 13.16 -0.07 3.73
CA ILE A 129 12.97 0.66 2.47
C ILE A 129 14.22 1.49 2.15
N CYS A 130 14.76 2.23 3.13
CA CYS A 130 15.99 3.00 2.99
C CYS A 130 17.15 2.12 2.53
N PHE A 131 17.34 0.98 3.21
CA PHE A 131 18.41 0.05 2.87
C PHE A 131 18.26 -0.51 1.45
N GLY A 132 17.03 -0.82 1.02
CA GLY A 132 16.74 -1.31 -0.32
C GLY A 132 17.09 -0.29 -1.42
N TYR A 133 16.78 0.98 -1.20
CA TYR A 133 17.14 2.05 -2.13
C TYR A 133 18.65 2.25 -2.26
N LEU A 134 19.35 2.31 -1.14
CA LEU A 134 20.80 2.62 -1.15
C LEU A 134 21.66 1.39 -1.45
N ASN A 135 21.17 0.18 -1.19
CA ASN A 135 21.93 -1.05 -1.33
C ASN A 135 21.18 -2.14 -2.12
N PRO A 136 20.71 -1.88 -3.36
CA PRO A 136 19.81 -2.79 -4.07
C PRO A 136 20.44 -4.16 -4.39
N LYS A 137 21.76 -4.27 -4.39
CA LYS A 137 22.48 -5.51 -4.70
C LYS A 137 23.00 -6.27 -3.46
N LYS A 138 22.90 -5.67 -2.27
CA LYS A 138 23.35 -6.33 -1.04
C LYS A 138 22.33 -7.33 -0.52
N HIS A 139 22.80 -8.27 0.29
CA HIS A 139 21.93 -9.11 1.11
C HIS A 139 21.45 -8.35 2.34
N LEU A 140 20.26 -8.71 2.82
CA LEU A 140 19.72 -8.15 4.05
C LEU A 140 20.59 -8.53 5.25
N ASN A 141 21.03 -7.50 5.99
CA ASN A 141 21.65 -7.64 7.30
C ASN A 141 20.97 -6.62 8.23
N PRO A 142 20.34 -7.03 9.32
CA PRO A 142 19.61 -6.14 10.22
C PRO A 142 20.43 -4.97 10.74
N GLU A 143 21.70 -5.19 11.10
CA GLU A 143 22.57 -4.12 11.59
C GLU A 143 22.83 -3.04 10.54
N ASP A 144 23.07 -3.44 9.29
CA ASP A 144 23.27 -2.52 8.18
C ASP A 144 22.02 -1.75 7.81
N VAL A 145 20.84 -2.38 7.92
CA VAL A 145 19.53 -1.76 7.69
C VAL A 145 19.35 -0.54 8.59
N PHE A 146 19.50 -0.71 9.91
CA PHE A 146 19.32 0.39 10.85
C PHE A 146 20.43 1.44 10.77
N ARG A 147 21.66 1.05 10.49
CA ARG A 147 22.76 1.98 10.25
C ARG A 147 22.49 2.87 9.04
N CYS A 148 22.01 2.28 7.94
CA CYS A 148 21.65 3.01 6.72
C CYS A 148 20.58 4.07 6.98
N TYR A 149 19.53 3.74 7.71
CA TYR A 149 18.44 4.64 8.06
C TYR A 149 18.89 5.87 8.87
N GLN A 150 19.98 5.77 9.65
CA GLN A 150 20.52 6.89 10.43
C GLN A 150 21.30 7.91 9.59
N THR A 151 21.62 7.59 8.34
CA THR A 151 22.39 8.49 7.46
C THR A 151 21.54 9.61 6.89
N GLU A 152 22.13 10.78 6.64
CA GLU A 152 21.42 11.88 5.97
C GLU A 152 21.06 11.52 4.53
N GLU A 153 21.88 10.73 3.84
CA GLU A 153 21.59 10.21 2.50
C GLU A 153 20.34 9.35 2.54
N GLY A 154 20.23 8.41 3.49
CA GLY A 154 19.05 7.56 3.65
C GLY A 154 17.78 8.35 3.92
N LYS A 155 17.83 9.34 4.80
CA LYS A 155 16.70 10.24 5.08
C LYS A 155 16.28 11.05 3.85
N SER A 156 17.26 11.54 3.07
CA SER A 156 16.98 12.28 1.83
C SER A 156 16.27 11.40 0.80
N PHE A 157 16.75 10.17 0.56
CA PHE A 157 16.09 9.23 -0.34
C PHE A 157 14.65 8.95 0.07
N LEU A 158 14.41 8.70 1.36
CA LEU A 158 13.05 8.47 1.85
C LEU A 158 12.15 9.68 1.62
N LYS A 159 12.65 10.89 1.86
CA LYS A 159 11.89 12.13 1.68
C LYS A 159 11.46 12.35 0.22
N ASP A 160 12.31 11.98 -0.72
CA ASP A 160 12.05 12.14 -2.14
C ASP A 160 11.13 11.05 -2.70
N LYS A 161 11.26 9.82 -2.18
CA LYS A 161 10.69 8.61 -2.78
C LYS A 161 9.48 8.03 -2.05
N VAL A 162 9.23 8.40 -0.79
CA VAL A 162 8.22 7.73 0.04
C VAL A 162 7.13 8.68 0.49
N VAL A 163 5.89 8.22 0.36
CA VAL A 163 4.70 8.84 0.98
C VAL A 163 4.12 7.87 2.00
N ILE A 164 3.88 8.32 3.23
CA ILE A 164 3.23 7.51 4.27
C ILE A 164 1.74 7.86 4.29
N LEU A 165 0.87 6.86 4.17
CA LEU A 165 -0.57 7.02 4.36
C LEU A 165 -0.96 6.58 5.76
N HIS A 166 -1.60 7.46 6.50
CA HIS A 166 -2.42 7.04 7.64
C HIS A 166 -3.68 6.34 7.15
N CYS A 167 -4.11 5.28 7.80
CA CYS A 167 -5.38 4.60 7.53
C CYS A 167 -5.89 3.84 8.76
N THR A 168 -7.21 3.66 8.83
CA THR A 168 -7.87 2.78 9.80
C THR A 168 -8.20 1.47 9.09
N SER A 169 -7.76 0.33 9.64
CA SER A 169 -7.89 -1.00 9.01
C SER A 169 -9.26 -1.65 9.31
N GLN A 170 -10.33 -0.90 9.03
CA GLN A 170 -11.73 -1.34 9.15
C GLN A 170 -12.52 -0.82 7.96
N TYR A 171 -13.49 -1.60 7.46
CA TYR A 171 -14.24 -1.33 6.23
C TYR A 171 -15.75 -1.53 6.45
N PRO A 172 -16.58 -0.43 6.54
CA PRO A 172 -16.15 0.96 6.61
C PRO A 172 -15.52 1.30 7.97
N ALA A 173 -14.64 2.32 7.99
CA ALA A 173 -14.06 2.84 9.23
C ALA A 173 -15.06 3.72 9.96
N PRO A 174 -15.33 3.48 11.27
CA PRO A 174 -16.11 4.39 12.12
C PRO A 174 -15.40 5.74 12.26
N ILE A 175 -16.16 6.83 12.29
CA ILE A 175 -15.60 8.19 12.33
C ILE A 175 -14.79 8.42 13.62
N GLU A 176 -15.22 7.85 14.71
CA GLU A 176 -14.57 7.92 16.02
C GLU A 176 -13.18 7.27 16.07
N ASP A 177 -12.90 6.31 15.18
CA ASP A 177 -11.64 5.56 15.12
C ASP A 177 -10.61 6.16 14.14
N ILE A 178 -10.98 7.19 13.39
CA ILE A 178 -10.16 7.70 12.26
C ILE A 178 -8.90 8.43 12.72
N ASN A 179 -8.95 9.21 13.79
CA ASN A 179 -7.83 9.94 14.39
C ASN A 179 -6.91 10.66 13.37
N LEU A 180 -7.42 11.64 12.64
CA LEU A 180 -6.63 12.42 11.66
C LEU A 180 -5.41 13.15 12.26
N ASN A 181 -5.33 13.30 13.60
CA ASN A 181 -4.13 13.84 14.23
C ASN A 181 -2.88 12.95 14.05
N ALA A 182 -3.07 11.68 13.70
CA ALA A 182 -1.98 10.79 13.32
C ALA A 182 -1.18 11.34 12.12
N LEU A 183 -1.80 12.05 11.18
CA LEU A 183 -1.12 12.72 10.06
C LEU A 183 -0.04 13.69 10.55
N LYS A 184 -0.38 14.53 11.53
CA LYS A 184 0.58 15.48 12.14
C LYS A 184 1.71 14.76 12.87
N THR A 185 1.38 13.66 13.55
CA THR A 185 2.37 12.84 14.26
C THR A 185 3.36 12.19 13.30
N LEU A 186 2.87 11.57 12.21
CA LEU A 186 3.71 10.96 11.18
C LEU A 186 4.59 12.01 10.49
N LYS A 187 4.01 13.15 10.10
CA LYS A 187 4.76 14.26 9.47
C LYS A 187 5.89 14.75 10.38
N ARG A 188 5.58 15.01 11.65
CA ARG A 188 6.56 15.52 12.62
C ARG A 188 7.65 14.50 12.93
N LYS A 189 7.29 13.21 13.08
CA LYS A 189 8.25 12.16 13.46
C LYS A 189 9.19 11.80 12.31
N PHE A 190 8.67 11.65 11.10
CA PHE A 190 9.44 11.11 9.99
C PHE A 190 9.89 12.17 8.96
N GLY A 191 9.26 13.36 8.96
CA GLY A 191 9.62 14.44 8.01
C GLY A 191 9.29 14.12 6.55
N LEU A 192 8.53 13.06 6.29
CA LEU A 192 8.16 12.60 4.96
C LEU A 192 6.86 13.23 4.48
N ARG A 193 6.57 13.06 3.19
CA ARG A 193 5.25 13.34 2.61
C ARG A 193 4.22 12.43 3.26
N ILE A 194 3.04 12.97 3.54
CA ILE A 194 1.95 12.21 4.18
C ILE A 194 0.70 12.24 3.33
N GLY A 195 -0.12 11.22 3.49
CA GLY A 195 -1.43 11.10 2.89
C GLY A 195 -2.38 10.31 3.78
N TYR A 196 -3.59 10.10 3.28
CA TYR A 196 -4.63 9.39 3.99
C TYR A 196 -5.31 8.36 3.08
N SER A 197 -5.38 7.11 3.56
CA SER A 197 -6.18 6.05 2.92
C SER A 197 -7.52 5.97 3.64
N ASP A 198 -8.56 6.47 2.99
CA ASP A 198 -9.89 6.70 3.55
C ASP A 198 -10.81 5.49 3.35
N HIS A 199 -11.15 4.83 4.45
CA HIS A 199 -12.10 3.73 4.49
C HIS A 199 -13.46 4.14 5.08
N SER A 200 -13.66 5.43 5.37
CA SER A 200 -14.94 5.94 5.86
C SER A 200 -15.96 6.11 4.74
N LEU A 201 -17.22 6.29 5.11
CA LEU A 201 -18.27 6.62 4.15
C LEU A 201 -18.21 8.10 3.75
N GLY A 202 -18.56 8.39 2.49
CA GLY A 202 -18.53 9.76 1.95
C GLY A 202 -17.10 10.28 1.74
N PHE A 203 -16.92 11.60 1.78
CA PHE A 203 -15.63 12.27 1.48
C PHE A 203 -15.26 13.37 2.50
N LEU A 204 -16.03 13.51 3.56
CA LEU A 204 -15.79 14.53 4.60
C LEU A 204 -14.41 14.33 5.26
N VAL A 205 -14.06 13.08 5.56
CA VAL A 205 -12.79 12.73 6.21
C VAL A 205 -11.61 13.01 5.27
N SER A 206 -11.73 12.62 4.00
CA SER A 206 -10.71 12.94 2.97
C SER A 206 -10.47 14.45 2.85
N SER A 207 -11.53 15.27 2.83
CA SER A 207 -11.43 16.73 2.77
C SER A 207 -10.71 17.31 3.99
N ASN A 208 -11.03 16.80 5.18
CA ASN A 208 -10.36 17.20 6.41
C ASN A 208 -8.88 16.76 6.44
N ALA A 209 -8.56 15.58 5.92
CA ALA A 209 -7.18 15.10 5.81
C ALA A 209 -6.33 16.04 4.92
N ILE A 210 -6.87 16.51 3.79
CA ILE A 210 -6.22 17.50 2.92
C ILE A 210 -5.96 18.80 3.70
N SER A 211 -6.93 19.30 4.46
CA SER A 211 -6.79 20.50 5.29
C SER A 211 -5.70 20.35 6.37
N LEU A 212 -5.40 19.12 6.78
CA LEU A 212 -4.33 18.78 7.71
C LEU A 212 -2.98 18.48 7.03
N GLY A 213 -2.88 18.68 5.72
CA GLY A 213 -1.65 18.56 4.94
C GLY A 213 -1.42 17.20 4.29
N ALA A 214 -2.47 16.38 4.12
CA ALA A 214 -2.37 15.18 3.31
C ALA A 214 -2.19 15.54 1.84
N GLU A 215 -1.13 15.02 1.21
CA GLU A 215 -0.78 15.26 -0.19
C GLU A 215 -1.34 14.16 -1.12
N VAL A 216 -1.69 13.01 -0.56
CA VAL A 216 -2.27 11.86 -1.26
C VAL A 216 -3.51 11.41 -0.53
N ILE A 217 -4.59 11.22 -1.27
CA ILE A 217 -5.82 10.58 -0.79
C ILE A 217 -6.04 9.28 -1.57
N GLU A 218 -6.21 8.18 -0.84
CA GLU A 218 -6.59 6.89 -1.41
C GLU A 218 -8.01 6.56 -0.94
N LYS A 219 -8.89 6.11 -1.85
CA LYS A 219 -10.26 5.76 -1.51
C LYS A 219 -10.80 4.66 -2.41
N HIS A 220 -11.56 3.75 -1.81
CA HIS A 220 -12.24 2.69 -2.55
C HIS A 220 -13.30 3.27 -3.49
N ILE A 221 -13.47 2.63 -4.63
CA ILE A 221 -14.50 2.94 -5.62
C ILE A 221 -15.29 1.68 -5.98
N THR A 222 -16.58 1.82 -6.18
CA THR A 222 -17.45 0.79 -6.75
C THR A 222 -18.41 1.42 -7.75
N LEU A 223 -18.89 0.63 -8.70
CA LEU A 223 -19.95 1.02 -9.63
C LEU A 223 -21.34 0.84 -9.00
N ASP A 224 -21.48 -0.04 -8.03
CA ASP A 224 -22.69 -0.35 -7.31
C ASP A 224 -22.40 -0.44 -5.82
N LYS A 225 -23.27 0.16 -5.00
CA LYS A 225 -23.17 0.17 -3.53
C LYS A 225 -24.20 -0.75 -2.85
N SER A 226 -25.03 -1.43 -3.66
CA SER A 226 -26.04 -2.38 -3.14
C SER A 226 -25.41 -3.71 -2.67
#